data_bef3b343feb4469dda04ccb6116ef9dd
#
_entry.id   bef3b343feb4469dda04ccb6116ef9dd
#
_cell.length_a   1.000
_cell.length_b   1.000
_cell.length_c   1.000
_cell.angle_alpha   90.00
_cell.angle_beta   90.00
_cell.angle_gamma   90.00
#
_symmetry.space_group_name_H-M   'P 1'
#
loop_
_entity.id
_entity.type
_entity.pdbx_description
1 polymer ?
#
loop_
_entity_poly.entity_id
_entity_poly.type
_entity_poly.pdbx_seq_one_letter_code
_entity_poly.pdbx_strand_id
1 'polypeptide(L)'
;MTETTSVTTETTESVEEFAARARAWLADNMPRIDPANPPDADRGDEGPWLRARELQKKLYEGGFAGICFPREYGGLGLPIAYQRAFDNESRGYEMPMILNTPTFTICAATILDTGSEEQKRQHISGALRGDEVLVQLLSEPSGGSDLAGVITRADRVGDKWVVNGAKTWSTSAFAADHGLLLARTNWDVPKHEGLTMFLVPINSPGITLRRIKQVNGSIEFCEEFFDNLELGDDAVVGEVNEGWHVASRQLYHERRAVGGGSEFASGVGAEGKTDMPIDYVALLTATGQTDSERAREMAGRALVHRAVREQLIDHVYHGVLDGSLPPAAGSIIRVTHADTHHLEFDTVLAIAGSSGVVDIGDDLLRYGERYLSRQSAALGGGTTEIARNIIGERVLGFPREYAADRGVPFNQVKRNKG
;
A
#
# COMPACT_ATOMS: atom_id res chain seq x y z
N MET A 1 -52.00 8.99 4.98
CA MET A 1 -51.18 10.17 5.29
C MET A 1 -49.79 9.67 5.56
N THR A 2 -48.94 9.74 4.58
CA THR A 2 -47.53 9.33 4.68
C THR A 2 -46.74 10.58 5.06
N GLU A 3 -46.22 10.60 6.27
CA GLU A 3 -45.30 11.64 6.70
C GLU A 3 -43.99 11.52 5.92
N THR A 4 -43.75 12.54 5.11
CA THR A 4 -42.48 12.75 4.44
C THR A 4 -41.54 13.38 5.46
N THR A 5 -40.62 12.55 6.02
CA THR A 5 -39.54 13.04 6.87
C THR A 5 -38.60 13.86 5.97
N SER A 6 -38.64 15.16 6.13
CA SER A 6 -37.67 16.07 5.49
C SER A 6 -36.30 15.81 6.12
N VAL A 7 -35.42 15.19 5.34
CA VAL A 7 -33.99 15.17 5.62
C VAL A 7 -33.51 16.62 5.47
N THR A 8 -33.23 17.27 6.59
CA THR A 8 -32.53 18.54 6.63
C THR A 8 -31.13 18.31 6.05
N THR A 9 -30.90 18.71 4.80
CA THR A 9 -29.59 18.87 4.22
C THR A 9 -28.87 19.97 5.02
N GLU A 10 -27.99 19.58 5.97
CA GLU A 10 -26.96 20.49 6.44
C GLU A 10 -26.25 21.04 5.17
N THR A 11 -26.20 22.34 5.02
CA THR A 11 -25.46 23.02 3.95
C THR A 11 -24.01 22.65 4.12
N THR A 12 -23.56 21.67 3.36
CA THR A 12 -22.16 21.27 3.30
C THR A 12 -21.40 22.41 2.60
N GLU A 13 -20.34 22.91 3.26
CA GLU A 13 -19.32 23.79 2.69
C GLU A 13 -19.00 23.33 1.25
N SER A 14 -18.89 24.24 0.28
CA SER A 14 -18.51 23.88 -1.09
C SER A 14 -17.04 23.41 -1.15
N VAL A 15 -16.66 22.74 -2.23
CA VAL A 15 -15.26 22.28 -2.43
C VAL A 15 -14.30 23.46 -2.43
N GLU A 16 -14.70 24.60 -3.01
CA GLU A 16 -13.92 25.83 -3.08
C GLU A 16 -13.75 26.49 -1.70
N GLU A 17 -14.81 26.54 -0.89
CA GLU A 17 -14.76 27.05 0.49
C GLU A 17 -13.89 26.16 1.36
N PHE A 18 -14.02 24.85 1.23
CA PHE A 18 -13.17 23.87 1.92
C PHE A 18 -11.68 24.04 1.54
N ALA A 19 -11.37 24.20 0.24
CA ALA A 19 -10.01 24.44 -0.24
C ALA A 19 -9.44 25.75 0.33
N ALA A 20 -10.24 26.82 0.38
CA ALA A 20 -9.81 28.09 0.95
C ALA A 20 -9.51 27.96 2.47
N ARG A 21 -10.38 27.25 3.21
CA ARG A 21 -10.17 26.96 4.63
C ARG A 21 -8.93 26.09 4.85
N ALA A 22 -8.73 25.04 4.03
CA ALA A 22 -7.55 24.19 4.08
C ALA A 22 -6.26 25.00 3.84
N ARG A 23 -6.25 25.87 2.80
CA ARG A 23 -5.09 26.74 2.49
C ARG A 23 -4.71 27.64 3.66
N ALA A 24 -5.69 28.30 4.27
CA ALA A 24 -5.45 29.19 5.41
C ALA A 24 -4.91 28.39 6.60
N TRP A 25 -5.55 27.28 6.94
CA TRP A 25 -5.12 26.45 8.07
C TRP A 25 -3.72 25.85 7.87
N LEU A 26 -3.42 25.33 6.67
CA LEU A 26 -2.11 24.78 6.34
C LEU A 26 -1.00 25.81 6.51
N ALA A 27 -1.23 27.06 6.08
CA ALA A 27 -0.27 28.15 6.19
C ALA A 27 0.11 28.45 7.63
N ASP A 28 -0.86 28.34 8.55
CA ASP A 28 -0.67 28.68 9.96
C ASP A 28 -0.18 27.49 10.82
N ASN A 29 -0.45 26.24 10.42
CA ASN A 29 -0.28 25.08 11.28
C ASN A 29 0.72 24.02 10.79
N MET A 30 0.96 23.94 9.47
CA MET A 30 1.81 22.89 8.90
C MET A 30 3.17 23.46 8.45
N PRO A 31 4.27 22.75 8.73
CA PRO A 31 5.59 23.19 8.29
C PRO A 31 5.71 23.13 6.76
N ARG A 32 6.37 24.13 6.19
CA ARG A 32 6.74 24.11 4.77
C ARG A 32 7.93 23.18 4.56
N ILE A 33 7.90 22.42 3.48
CA ILE A 33 9.04 21.62 3.03
C ILE A 33 10.14 22.58 2.56
N ASP A 34 11.33 22.45 3.11
CA ASP A 34 12.54 23.07 2.57
C ASP A 34 13.10 22.16 1.46
N PRO A 35 13.11 22.56 0.20
CA PRO A 35 13.66 21.72 -0.88
C PRO A 35 15.15 21.44 -0.74
N ALA A 36 15.90 22.29 -0.01
CA ALA A 36 17.31 22.07 0.25
C ALA A 36 17.56 21.04 1.36
N ASN A 37 16.57 20.83 2.23
CA ASN A 37 16.62 19.89 3.35
C ASN A 37 15.26 19.21 3.52
N PRO A 38 14.86 18.32 2.59
CA PRO A 38 13.56 17.65 2.65
C PRO A 38 13.46 16.76 3.90
N PRO A 39 12.24 16.58 4.45
CA PRO A 39 12.05 15.72 5.60
C PRO A 39 12.45 14.29 5.28
N ASP A 40 13.01 13.61 6.29
CA ASP A 40 13.33 12.20 6.18
C ASP A 40 12.04 11.38 5.96
N ALA A 41 12.07 10.50 4.97
CA ALA A 41 10.98 9.61 4.60
C ALA A 41 11.40 8.13 4.64
N ASP A 42 12.52 7.80 5.28
CA ASP A 42 12.98 6.41 5.42
C ASP A 42 11.98 5.62 6.28
N ARG A 43 11.30 4.68 5.64
CA ARG A 43 10.32 3.81 6.30
C ARG A 43 10.98 2.80 7.24
N GLY A 44 12.29 2.62 7.15
CA GLY A 44 13.10 1.78 8.02
C GLY A 44 13.55 2.48 9.30
N ASP A 45 13.30 3.77 9.49
CA ASP A 45 13.61 4.50 10.71
C ASP A 45 12.34 4.80 11.53
N GLU A 46 12.46 4.87 12.85
CA GLU A 46 11.37 5.21 13.77
C GLU A 46 11.00 6.70 13.73
N GLY A 47 11.98 7.57 13.51
CA GLY A 47 11.80 9.02 13.51
C GLY A 47 10.69 9.50 12.57
N PRO A 48 10.71 9.12 11.27
CA PRO A 48 9.65 9.47 10.32
C PRO A 48 8.24 9.01 10.75
N TRP A 49 8.12 7.84 11.41
CA TRP A 49 6.84 7.34 11.91
C TRP A 49 6.30 8.16 13.08
N LEU A 50 7.16 8.52 14.04
CA LEU A 50 6.80 9.40 15.15
C LEU A 50 6.39 10.77 14.62
N ARG A 51 7.17 11.32 13.68
CA ARG A 51 6.86 12.60 13.06
C ARG A 51 5.52 12.57 12.30
N ALA A 52 5.25 11.49 11.59
CA ALA A 52 3.98 11.34 10.87
C ALA A 52 2.77 11.27 11.81
N ARG A 53 2.91 10.63 12.98
CA ARG A 53 1.85 10.63 14.02
C ARG A 53 1.58 12.04 14.54
N GLU A 54 2.62 12.84 14.79
CA GLU A 54 2.47 14.24 15.21
C GLU A 54 1.74 15.08 14.16
N LEU A 55 2.12 14.95 12.88
CA LEU A 55 1.48 15.66 11.78
C LEU A 55 0.02 15.21 11.60
N GLN A 56 -0.25 13.91 11.72
CA GLN A 56 -1.60 13.37 11.65
C GLN A 56 -2.50 13.91 12.77
N LYS A 57 -1.96 13.99 13.98
CA LYS A 57 -2.66 14.59 15.11
C LYS A 57 -3.05 16.03 14.85
N LYS A 58 -2.13 16.83 14.30
CA LYS A 58 -2.43 18.21 13.89
C LYS A 58 -3.55 18.27 12.85
N LEU A 59 -3.50 17.40 11.82
CA LEU A 59 -4.56 17.33 10.81
C LEU A 59 -5.91 16.97 11.44
N TYR A 60 -5.92 16.05 12.40
CA TYR A 60 -7.15 15.68 13.11
C TYR A 60 -7.71 16.83 13.93
N GLU A 61 -6.88 17.49 14.73
CA GLU A 61 -7.26 18.65 15.55
C GLU A 61 -7.70 19.84 14.67
N GLY A 62 -7.14 19.98 13.48
CA GLY A 62 -7.52 21.00 12.49
C GLY A 62 -8.77 20.66 11.68
N GLY A 63 -9.33 19.46 11.83
CA GLY A 63 -10.51 19.02 11.08
C GLY A 63 -10.23 18.73 9.59
N PHE A 64 -9.04 18.18 9.29
CA PHE A 64 -8.61 17.78 7.94
C PHE A 64 -8.16 16.32 7.85
N ALA A 65 -8.28 15.53 8.92
CA ALA A 65 -8.00 14.10 8.89
C ALA A 65 -9.22 13.32 8.40
N GLY A 66 -8.98 12.22 7.66
CA GLY A 66 -10.01 11.27 7.29
C GLY A 66 -11.16 11.87 6.49
N ILE A 67 -10.86 12.73 5.50
CA ILE A 67 -11.85 13.50 4.74
C ILE A 67 -12.95 12.60 4.18
N CYS A 68 -12.60 11.43 3.62
CA CYS A 68 -13.55 10.47 3.04
C CYS A 68 -14.00 9.38 4.02
N PHE A 69 -13.41 9.26 5.20
CA PHE A 69 -13.90 8.33 6.21
C PHE A 69 -15.21 8.81 6.84
N PRO A 70 -16.12 7.89 7.21
CA PRO A 70 -17.38 8.25 7.83
C PRO A 70 -17.23 9.05 9.14
N ARG A 71 -18.17 9.97 9.39
CA ARG A 71 -18.18 10.83 10.60
C ARG A 71 -18.27 10.05 11.89
N GLU A 72 -18.99 8.94 11.89
CA GLU A 72 -19.19 8.04 13.05
C GLU A 72 -17.89 7.38 13.52
N TYR A 73 -16.85 7.36 12.68
CA TYR A 73 -15.52 6.84 13.01
C TYR A 73 -14.45 7.94 13.08
N GLY A 74 -14.86 9.21 13.15
CA GLY A 74 -13.99 10.37 13.34
C GLY A 74 -13.52 11.04 12.05
N GLY A 75 -13.98 10.61 10.88
CA GLY A 75 -13.76 11.26 9.60
C GLY A 75 -14.73 12.40 9.31
N LEU A 76 -14.66 12.98 8.10
CA LEU A 76 -15.54 14.07 7.68
C LEU A 76 -16.75 13.59 6.86
N GLY A 77 -16.72 12.38 6.30
CA GLY A 77 -17.77 11.81 5.47
C GLY A 77 -17.98 12.59 4.15
N LEU A 78 -16.93 13.20 3.64
CA LEU A 78 -17.00 14.04 2.43
C LEU A 78 -16.58 13.25 1.19
N PRO A 79 -17.12 13.60 0.00
CA PRO A 79 -16.71 12.98 -1.25
C PRO A 79 -15.24 13.21 -1.60
N ILE A 80 -14.68 12.34 -2.48
CA ILE A 80 -13.28 12.38 -2.94
C ILE A 80 -12.87 13.75 -3.54
N ALA A 81 -13.80 14.55 -4.04
CA ALA A 81 -13.51 15.89 -4.53
C ALA A 81 -12.89 16.80 -3.46
N TYR A 82 -13.31 16.65 -2.20
CA TYR A 82 -12.74 17.38 -1.06
C TYR A 82 -11.33 16.88 -0.71
N GLN A 83 -11.09 15.57 -0.79
CA GLN A 83 -9.74 15.01 -0.61
C GLN A 83 -8.79 15.56 -1.66
N ARG A 84 -9.20 15.57 -2.93
CA ARG A 84 -8.39 16.14 -4.03
C ARG A 84 -8.13 17.65 -3.85
N ALA A 85 -9.11 18.39 -3.37
CA ALA A 85 -8.92 19.80 -3.06
C ALA A 85 -7.87 19.99 -1.94
N PHE A 86 -7.97 19.21 -0.87
CA PHE A 86 -6.97 19.21 0.21
C PHE A 86 -5.57 18.80 -0.30
N ASP A 87 -5.47 17.77 -1.12
CA ASP A 87 -4.20 17.28 -1.69
C ASP A 87 -3.52 18.40 -2.51
N ASN A 88 -4.28 19.16 -3.28
CA ASN A 88 -3.74 20.29 -4.04
C ASN A 88 -3.21 21.42 -3.13
N GLU A 89 -3.95 21.75 -2.07
CA GLU A 89 -3.55 22.81 -1.13
C GLU A 89 -2.39 22.38 -0.23
N SER A 90 -2.26 21.09 0.08
CA SER A 90 -1.21 20.56 0.94
C SER A 90 0.17 20.40 0.25
N ARG A 91 0.24 20.66 -1.06
CA ARG A 91 1.52 20.62 -1.79
C ARG A 91 2.52 21.61 -1.21
N GLY A 92 3.74 21.13 -0.98
CA GLY A 92 4.82 21.93 -0.39
C GLY A 92 4.77 22.07 1.12
N TYR A 93 3.83 21.39 1.79
CA TYR A 93 3.82 21.23 3.24
C TYR A 93 4.25 19.81 3.64
N GLU A 94 4.85 19.69 4.81
CA GLU A 94 5.17 18.41 5.41
C GLU A 94 3.88 17.68 5.82
N MET A 95 3.64 16.49 5.24
CA MET A 95 2.43 15.70 5.44
C MET A 95 2.76 14.32 5.97
N PRO A 96 1.84 13.63 6.67
CA PRO A 96 2.05 12.28 7.22
C PRO A 96 1.96 11.19 6.14
N MET A 97 2.65 11.36 5.02
CA MET A 97 2.57 10.52 3.83
C MET A 97 2.83 9.04 4.09
N ILE A 98 3.72 8.75 5.04
CA ILE A 98 4.12 7.39 5.40
C ILE A 98 2.94 6.58 5.97
N LEU A 99 1.95 7.24 6.60
CA LEU A 99 0.75 6.60 7.14
C LEU A 99 -0.27 6.21 6.07
N ASN A 100 -0.19 6.79 4.86
CA ASN A 100 -1.16 6.46 3.83
C ASN A 100 -1.14 4.97 3.49
N THR A 101 0.05 4.36 3.37
CA THR A 101 0.21 2.95 3.08
C THR A 101 1.13 2.32 4.12
N PRO A 102 0.70 1.29 4.85
CA PRO A 102 -0.55 0.55 4.68
C PRO A 102 -1.73 1.04 5.56
N THR A 103 -1.54 2.00 6.47
CA THR A 103 -2.51 2.27 7.53
C THR A 103 -3.86 2.73 6.98
N PHE A 104 -3.93 3.89 6.29
CA PHE A 104 -5.22 4.46 5.86
C PHE A 104 -5.78 3.77 4.63
N THR A 105 -4.99 3.74 3.56
CA THR A 105 -5.47 3.33 2.24
C THR A 105 -5.74 1.84 2.13
N ILE A 106 -5.20 1.02 3.04
CA ILE A 106 -5.34 -0.43 3.00
C ILE A 106 -6.02 -0.96 4.27
N CYS A 107 -5.37 -0.85 5.43
CA CYS A 107 -5.86 -1.52 6.65
C CYS A 107 -7.13 -0.88 7.21
N ALA A 108 -7.15 0.44 7.42
CA ALA A 108 -8.34 1.15 7.91
C ALA A 108 -9.50 1.05 6.91
N ALA A 109 -9.23 1.14 5.61
CA ALA A 109 -10.23 0.93 4.56
C ALA A 109 -10.80 -0.51 4.56
N THR A 110 -9.96 -1.51 4.85
CA THR A 110 -10.41 -2.91 5.00
C THR A 110 -11.28 -3.07 6.24
N ILE A 111 -10.88 -2.50 7.38
CA ILE A 111 -11.67 -2.51 8.61
C ILE A 111 -13.01 -1.80 8.38
N LEU A 112 -13.03 -0.69 7.64
CA LEU A 112 -14.26 0.02 7.29
C LEU A 112 -15.24 -0.89 6.56
N ASP A 113 -14.76 -1.69 5.61
CA ASP A 113 -15.60 -2.58 4.81
C ASP A 113 -16.05 -3.85 5.57
N THR A 114 -15.20 -4.40 6.45
CA THR A 114 -15.36 -5.76 6.95
C THR A 114 -15.29 -5.93 8.47
N GLY A 115 -14.82 -4.91 9.18
CA GLY A 115 -14.68 -4.93 10.64
C GLY A 115 -16.02 -4.82 11.36
N SER A 116 -16.05 -5.24 12.63
CA SER A 116 -17.18 -4.98 13.53
C SER A 116 -17.32 -3.48 13.80
N GLU A 117 -18.50 -3.05 14.26
CA GLU A 117 -18.73 -1.65 14.63
C GLU A 117 -17.78 -1.15 15.72
N GLU A 118 -17.39 -2.04 16.64
CA GLU A 118 -16.44 -1.72 17.69
C GLU A 118 -15.02 -1.55 17.11
N GLN A 119 -14.57 -2.48 16.25
CA GLN A 119 -13.30 -2.38 15.56
C GLN A 119 -13.20 -1.10 14.72
N LYS A 120 -14.26 -0.74 13.99
CA LYS A 120 -14.31 0.51 13.21
C LYS A 120 -14.15 1.74 14.09
N ARG A 121 -14.94 1.83 15.19
CA ARG A 121 -14.87 2.97 16.12
C ARG A 121 -13.53 3.09 16.81
N GLN A 122 -12.92 1.97 17.20
CA GLN A 122 -11.65 1.97 17.89
C GLN A 122 -10.49 2.29 16.94
N HIS A 123 -10.32 1.46 15.90
CA HIS A 123 -9.09 1.45 15.11
C HIS A 123 -9.08 2.50 14.00
N ILE A 124 -10.22 2.79 13.35
CA ILE A 124 -10.28 3.89 12.38
C ILE A 124 -10.09 5.22 13.10
N SER A 125 -10.81 5.44 14.20
CA SER A 125 -10.66 6.69 14.97
C SER A 125 -9.25 6.83 15.56
N GLY A 126 -8.64 5.74 16.05
CA GLY A 126 -7.27 5.73 16.56
C GLY A 126 -6.25 6.13 15.47
N ALA A 127 -6.38 5.54 14.29
CA ALA A 127 -5.54 5.88 13.15
C ALA A 127 -5.72 7.34 12.71
N LEU A 128 -6.96 7.83 12.62
CA LEU A 128 -7.23 9.21 12.22
C LEU A 128 -6.68 10.25 13.21
N ARG A 129 -6.65 9.93 14.51
CA ARG A 129 -6.02 10.79 15.53
C ARG A 129 -4.49 10.72 15.53
N GLY A 130 -3.87 9.78 14.78
CA GLY A 130 -2.44 9.53 14.82
C GLY A 130 -1.98 8.69 16.04
N ASP A 131 -2.93 8.13 16.80
CA ASP A 131 -2.65 7.30 17.97
C ASP A 131 -2.26 5.87 17.55
N GLU A 132 -2.67 5.43 16.35
CA GLU A 132 -2.54 4.05 15.90
C GLU A 132 -2.02 3.93 14.48
N VAL A 133 -1.08 3.00 14.27
CA VAL A 133 -0.54 2.59 12.97
C VAL A 133 -0.93 1.14 12.71
N LEU A 134 -1.48 0.88 11.53
CA LEU A 134 -1.97 -0.44 11.11
C LEU A 134 -1.07 -1.02 10.02
N VAL A 135 -0.85 -2.34 10.06
CA VAL A 135 -0.01 -3.07 9.09
C VAL A 135 -0.69 -4.32 8.56
N GLN A 136 -0.26 -4.77 7.39
CA GLN A 136 -0.67 -6.04 6.78
C GLN A 136 0.26 -7.17 7.23
N LEU A 137 -0.31 -8.30 7.66
CA LEU A 137 0.41 -9.53 8.02
C LEU A 137 -0.14 -10.68 7.14
N LEU A 138 0.23 -10.66 5.85
CA LEU A 138 -0.34 -11.55 4.83
C LEU A 138 0.65 -12.63 4.38
N SER A 139 1.77 -12.22 3.74
CA SER A 139 2.74 -13.12 3.14
C SER A 139 3.48 -13.96 4.17
N GLU A 140 3.89 -15.16 3.76
CA GLU A 140 4.65 -16.09 4.60
C GLU A 140 5.99 -16.44 3.93
N PRO A 141 6.99 -16.92 4.69
CA PRO A 141 8.23 -17.42 4.10
C PRO A 141 8.02 -18.50 3.04
N SER A 142 6.91 -19.24 3.13
CA SER A 142 6.52 -20.28 2.18
C SER A 142 5.93 -19.75 0.86
N GLY A 143 5.47 -18.49 0.81
CA GLY A 143 4.92 -17.89 -0.40
C GLY A 143 4.06 -16.66 -0.16
N GLY A 144 4.02 -15.77 -1.17
CA GLY A 144 3.17 -14.57 -1.20
C GLY A 144 2.13 -14.62 -2.32
N SER A 145 2.49 -15.08 -3.53
CA SER A 145 1.57 -15.13 -4.68
C SER A 145 0.42 -16.11 -4.48
N ASP A 146 0.63 -17.24 -3.80
CA ASP A 146 -0.44 -18.14 -3.36
C ASP A 146 -0.90 -17.78 -1.94
N LEU A 147 -1.47 -16.58 -1.79
CA LEU A 147 -1.92 -16.09 -0.49
C LEU A 147 -2.95 -17.00 0.18
N ALA A 148 -3.81 -17.65 -0.60
CA ALA A 148 -4.76 -18.63 -0.05
C ALA A 148 -4.06 -19.90 0.48
N GLY A 149 -2.79 -20.10 0.13
CA GLY A 149 -1.97 -21.22 0.60
C GLY A 149 -1.26 -21.00 1.94
N VAL A 150 -1.56 -19.92 2.67
CA VAL A 150 -0.94 -19.63 3.98
C VAL A 150 -1.14 -20.76 4.98
N ILE A 151 -0.10 -20.98 5.80
CA ILE A 151 -0.01 -22.06 6.78
C ILE A 151 0.10 -21.58 8.23
N THR A 152 0.20 -20.27 8.47
CA THR A 152 0.02 -19.72 9.82
C THR A 152 -1.31 -20.22 10.36
N ARG A 153 -1.26 -20.93 11.47
CA ARG A 153 -2.37 -21.69 12.02
C ARG A 153 -3.02 -20.94 13.18
N ALA A 154 -4.34 -20.92 13.24
CA ALA A 154 -5.09 -20.46 14.39
C ALA A 154 -6.07 -21.55 14.81
N ASP A 155 -5.81 -22.17 15.97
CA ASP A 155 -6.64 -23.23 16.52
C ASP A 155 -7.53 -22.69 17.63
N ARG A 156 -8.78 -23.17 17.70
CA ARG A 156 -9.67 -22.86 18.80
C ARG A 156 -9.31 -23.71 20.02
N VAL A 157 -8.93 -23.05 21.12
CA VAL A 157 -8.63 -23.71 22.41
C VAL A 157 -9.50 -23.05 23.49
N GLY A 158 -10.55 -23.70 23.89
CA GLY A 158 -11.54 -23.12 24.80
C GLY A 158 -12.24 -21.91 24.18
N ASP A 159 -12.13 -20.77 24.83
CA ASP A 159 -12.71 -19.48 24.41
C ASP A 159 -11.71 -18.60 23.63
N LYS A 160 -10.51 -19.10 23.34
CA LYS A 160 -9.45 -18.36 22.66
C LYS A 160 -9.02 -19.00 21.33
N TRP A 161 -8.40 -18.21 20.50
CA TRP A 161 -7.63 -18.63 19.35
C TRP A 161 -6.13 -18.67 19.71
N VAL A 162 -5.46 -19.74 19.41
CA VAL A 162 -4.01 -19.91 19.62
C VAL A 162 -3.33 -19.92 18.25
N VAL A 163 -2.52 -18.90 17.98
CA VAL A 163 -1.89 -18.69 16.68
C VAL A 163 -0.43 -19.11 16.72
N ASN A 164 -0.03 -19.92 15.71
CA ASN A 164 1.34 -20.36 15.50
C ASN A 164 1.71 -20.24 14.01
N GLY A 165 2.90 -19.71 13.72
CA GLY A 165 3.37 -19.54 12.35
C GLY A 165 4.32 -18.38 12.19
N ALA A 166 4.43 -17.88 10.95
CA ALA A 166 5.27 -16.73 10.65
C ALA A 166 4.70 -15.91 9.47
N LYS A 167 4.90 -14.60 9.52
CA LYS A 167 4.67 -13.68 8.41
C LYS A 167 5.97 -13.02 7.99
N THR A 168 6.01 -12.49 6.77
CA THR A 168 7.21 -11.84 6.25
C THR A 168 6.85 -10.75 5.25
N TRP A 169 7.78 -9.84 5.03
CA TRP A 169 7.63 -8.66 4.15
C TRP A 169 6.58 -7.67 4.62
N SER A 170 6.30 -7.64 5.91
CA SER A 170 5.38 -6.66 6.49
C SER A 170 6.05 -5.30 6.56
N THR A 171 5.49 -4.31 5.85
CA THR A 171 6.06 -2.96 5.77
C THR A 171 5.98 -2.28 7.13
N SER A 172 7.14 -2.01 7.72
CA SER A 172 7.31 -1.23 8.96
C SER A 172 6.47 -1.73 10.15
N ALA A 173 6.28 -3.04 10.27
CA ALA A 173 5.55 -3.62 11.40
C ALA A 173 6.16 -3.27 12.76
N PHE A 174 7.44 -2.90 12.82
CA PHE A 174 8.11 -2.41 14.04
C PHE A 174 7.53 -1.08 14.56
N ALA A 175 6.90 -0.28 13.71
CA ALA A 175 6.28 1.00 14.06
C ALA A 175 4.75 0.89 14.19
N ALA A 176 4.17 -0.30 13.96
CA ALA A 176 2.73 -0.52 14.01
C ALA A 176 2.25 -0.91 15.40
N ASP A 177 0.99 -0.54 15.70
CA ASP A 177 0.29 -0.94 16.92
C ASP A 177 -0.51 -2.22 16.69
N HIS A 178 -1.19 -2.34 15.53
CA HIS A 178 -1.96 -3.53 15.17
C HIS A 178 -1.68 -4.00 13.74
N GLY A 179 -1.86 -5.31 13.53
CA GLY A 179 -1.74 -5.94 12.22
C GLY A 179 -2.97 -6.74 11.81
N LEU A 180 -3.34 -6.67 10.53
CA LEU A 180 -4.35 -7.55 9.93
C LEU A 180 -3.68 -8.86 9.54
N LEU A 181 -3.86 -9.89 10.38
CA LEU A 181 -3.24 -11.20 10.27
C LEU A 181 -4.17 -12.21 9.59
N LEU A 182 -3.78 -12.70 8.42
CA LEU A 182 -4.48 -13.81 7.77
C LEU A 182 -3.92 -15.15 8.26
N ALA A 183 -4.77 -15.98 8.88
CA ALA A 183 -4.40 -17.28 9.39
C ALA A 183 -5.39 -18.37 8.96
N ARG A 184 -4.95 -19.63 9.02
CA ARG A 184 -5.77 -20.80 8.69
C ARG A 184 -6.44 -21.35 9.94
N THR A 185 -7.78 -21.38 9.90
CA THR A 185 -8.64 -21.90 10.99
C THR A 185 -9.29 -23.24 10.66
N ASN A 186 -9.41 -23.57 9.35
CA ASN A 186 -9.95 -24.86 8.93
C ASN A 186 -9.07 -25.48 7.83
N TRP A 187 -8.61 -26.71 8.06
CA TRP A 187 -7.73 -27.45 7.17
C TRP A 187 -8.46 -28.47 6.30
N ASP A 188 -9.72 -28.78 6.63
CA ASP A 188 -10.51 -29.86 6.04
C ASP A 188 -11.38 -29.37 4.83
N VAL A 189 -11.23 -28.12 4.46
CA VAL A 189 -11.92 -27.47 3.35
C VAL A 189 -10.91 -26.95 2.30
N PRO A 190 -11.36 -26.58 1.09
CA PRO A 190 -10.50 -25.95 0.08
C PRO A 190 -9.78 -24.72 0.61
N LYS A 191 -8.58 -24.40 0.09
CA LYS A 191 -7.67 -23.41 0.65
C LYS A 191 -8.26 -22.01 0.87
N HIS A 192 -9.27 -21.61 0.08
CA HIS A 192 -9.92 -20.31 0.21
C HIS A 192 -11.02 -20.26 1.30
N GLU A 193 -11.52 -21.41 1.73
CA GLU A 193 -12.69 -21.52 2.61
C GLU A 193 -12.33 -21.70 4.09
N GLY A 194 -11.06 -21.86 4.42
CA GLY A 194 -10.59 -22.17 5.77
C GLY A 194 -9.70 -21.11 6.37
N LEU A 195 -9.84 -19.86 5.96
CA LEU A 195 -9.04 -18.72 6.41
C LEU A 195 -9.87 -17.78 7.28
N THR A 196 -9.22 -17.17 8.27
CA THR A 196 -9.81 -16.11 9.10
C THR A 196 -8.83 -14.94 9.19
N MET A 197 -9.36 -13.72 9.16
CA MET A 197 -8.59 -12.51 9.39
C MET A 197 -8.70 -12.11 10.85
N PHE A 198 -7.57 -11.75 11.46
CA PHE A 198 -7.50 -11.27 12.84
C PHE A 198 -6.85 -9.90 12.90
N LEU A 199 -7.33 -9.04 13.76
CA LEU A 199 -6.66 -7.80 14.12
C LEU A 199 -5.86 -8.03 15.39
N VAL A 200 -4.53 -7.90 15.31
CA VAL A 200 -3.59 -8.38 16.31
C VAL A 200 -2.74 -7.23 16.83
N PRO A 201 -2.68 -6.97 18.14
CA PRO A 201 -1.70 -6.02 18.68
C PRO A 201 -0.27 -6.54 18.46
N ILE A 202 0.58 -5.76 17.81
CA ILE A 202 1.94 -6.18 17.42
C ILE A 202 2.83 -6.48 18.64
N ASN A 203 2.61 -5.79 19.75
CA ASN A 203 3.37 -5.96 20.99
C ASN A 203 2.81 -7.06 21.92
N SER A 204 1.97 -7.97 21.40
CA SER A 204 1.39 -9.07 22.18
C SER A 204 2.45 -10.09 22.61
N PRO A 205 2.33 -10.68 23.82
CA PRO A 205 3.09 -11.87 24.16
C PRO A 205 2.86 -12.96 23.10
N GLY A 206 3.93 -13.66 22.71
CA GLY A 206 3.89 -14.67 21.64
C GLY A 206 4.18 -14.11 20.24
N ILE A 207 4.45 -12.81 20.09
CA ILE A 207 4.94 -12.24 18.84
C ILE A 207 6.43 -11.87 18.99
N THR A 208 7.26 -12.38 18.07
CA THR A 208 8.64 -11.93 17.92
C THR A 208 8.80 -11.28 16.55
N LEU A 209 9.22 -10.02 16.52
CA LEU A 209 9.41 -9.25 15.31
C LEU A 209 10.91 -9.13 15.00
N ARG A 210 11.29 -9.30 13.74
CA ARG A 210 12.64 -9.09 13.22
C ARG A 210 12.62 -8.24 11.98
N ARG A 211 13.54 -7.27 11.90
CA ARG A 211 13.69 -6.42 10.72
C ARG A 211 14.54 -7.13 9.66
N ILE A 212 14.13 -7.02 8.40
CA ILE A 212 14.81 -7.62 7.25
C ILE A 212 15.74 -6.57 6.65
N LYS A 213 17.05 -6.87 6.65
CA LYS A 213 18.02 -6.03 5.91
C LYS A 213 17.99 -6.39 4.44
N GLN A 214 17.57 -5.44 3.62
CA GLN A 214 17.49 -5.57 2.17
C GLN A 214 18.85 -5.32 1.49
N VAL A 215 18.96 -5.67 0.22
CA VAL A 215 20.20 -5.55 -0.57
C VAL A 215 20.64 -4.08 -0.75
N ASN A 216 19.72 -3.13 -0.75
CA ASN A 216 19.99 -1.69 -0.81
C ASN A 216 20.27 -1.05 0.56
N GLY A 217 20.34 -1.87 1.63
CA GLY A 217 20.57 -1.41 2.99
C GLY A 217 19.32 -1.04 3.78
N SER A 218 18.16 -0.86 3.14
CA SER A 218 16.89 -0.55 3.84
C SER A 218 16.51 -1.68 4.80
N ILE A 219 15.86 -1.32 5.90
CA ILE A 219 15.37 -2.23 6.94
C ILE A 219 13.88 -2.00 7.25
N GLU A 220 13.13 -1.54 6.24
CA GLU A 220 11.70 -1.23 6.39
C GLU A 220 10.80 -2.46 6.56
N PHE A 221 11.18 -3.62 6.00
CA PHE A 221 10.38 -4.83 6.10
C PHE A 221 10.69 -5.63 7.35
N CYS A 222 9.67 -6.34 7.83
CA CYS A 222 9.75 -7.20 9.01
C CYS A 222 9.34 -8.64 8.71
N GLU A 223 9.79 -9.54 9.60
CA GLU A 223 9.27 -10.89 9.81
C GLU A 223 8.64 -10.96 11.18
N GLU A 224 7.50 -11.57 11.28
CA GLU A 224 6.78 -11.81 12.52
C GLU A 224 6.67 -13.32 12.76
N PHE A 225 7.09 -13.74 13.95
CA PHE A 225 6.97 -15.12 14.41
C PHE A 225 5.92 -15.19 15.52
N PHE A 226 4.97 -16.09 15.36
CA PHE A 226 3.88 -16.33 16.30
C PHE A 226 4.14 -17.65 17.01
N ASP A 227 4.28 -17.60 18.33
CA ASP A 227 4.45 -18.76 19.21
C ASP A 227 3.39 -18.72 20.31
N ASN A 228 2.34 -19.51 20.12
CA ASN A 228 1.19 -19.61 21.02
C ASN A 228 0.58 -18.23 21.34
N LEU A 229 0.46 -17.37 20.32
CA LEU A 229 -0.23 -16.10 20.46
C LEU A 229 -1.71 -16.35 20.75
N GLU A 230 -2.20 -15.86 21.88
CA GLU A 230 -3.59 -15.98 22.30
C GLU A 230 -4.41 -14.74 21.87
N LEU A 231 -5.54 -15.00 21.20
CA LEU A 231 -6.50 -13.95 20.74
C LEU A 231 -7.90 -14.31 21.19
N GLY A 232 -8.71 -13.27 21.49
CA GLY A 232 -10.15 -13.41 21.72
C GLY A 232 -10.96 -13.43 20.42
N ASP A 233 -12.26 -13.63 20.51
CA ASP A 233 -13.18 -13.55 19.38
C ASP A 233 -13.32 -12.12 18.84
N ASP A 234 -13.10 -11.12 19.68
CA ASP A 234 -13.07 -9.70 19.35
C ASP A 234 -11.94 -9.33 18.36
N ALA A 235 -10.91 -10.16 18.27
CA ALA A 235 -9.84 -10.00 17.27
C ALA A 235 -10.27 -10.42 15.85
N VAL A 236 -11.35 -11.19 15.67
CA VAL A 236 -11.80 -11.65 14.35
C VAL A 236 -12.35 -10.48 13.55
N VAL A 237 -11.81 -10.29 12.34
CA VAL A 237 -12.29 -9.31 11.36
C VAL A 237 -13.15 -10.02 10.32
N GLY A 238 -14.41 -9.63 10.21
CA GLY A 238 -15.42 -10.38 9.46
C GLY A 238 -15.88 -11.61 10.23
N GLU A 239 -15.95 -12.75 9.53
CA GLU A 239 -16.42 -14.00 10.11
C GLU A 239 -15.34 -15.09 10.08
N VAL A 240 -15.45 -16.06 11.00
CA VAL A 240 -14.55 -17.24 11.04
C VAL A 240 -14.71 -18.05 9.77
N ASN A 241 -13.59 -18.42 9.14
CA ASN A 241 -13.47 -19.11 7.84
C ASN A 241 -13.83 -18.25 6.61
N GLU A 242 -14.20 -16.98 6.78
CA GLU A 242 -14.44 -16.02 5.69
C GLU A 242 -13.25 -15.05 5.47
N GLY A 243 -12.10 -15.34 6.01
CA GLY A 243 -10.89 -14.50 5.92
C GLY A 243 -10.41 -14.24 4.50
N TRP A 244 -10.74 -15.13 3.54
CA TRP A 244 -10.44 -14.88 2.12
C TRP A 244 -11.27 -13.72 1.55
N HIS A 245 -12.50 -13.55 2.00
CA HIS A 245 -13.31 -12.38 1.65
C HIS A 245 -12.63 -11.10 2.14
N VAL A 246 -12.23 -11.06 3.41
CA VAL A 246 -11.52 -9.91 4.00
C VAL A 246 -10.19 -9.64 3.29
N ALA A 247 -9.37 -10.67 3.06
CA ALA A 247 -8.11 -10.55 2.32
C ALA A 247 -8.33 -10.02 0.89
N SER A 248 -9.41 -10.45 0.21
CA SER A 248 -9.77 -9.96 -1.12
C SER A 248 -10.12 -8.48 -1.12
N ARG A 249 -10.81 -7.99 -0.08
CA ARG A 249 -11.09 -6.54 0.13
C ARG A 249 -9.80 -5.78 0.41
N GLN A 250 -8.92 -6.33 1.24
CA GLN A 250 -7.61 -5.74 1.53
C GLN A 250 -6.74 -5.60 0.27
N LEU A 251 -6.66 -6.64 -0.55
CA LEU A 251 -5.96 -6.61 -1.84
C LEU A 251 -6.62 -5.65 -2.86
N TYR A 252 -7.94 -5.45 -2.78
CA TYR A 252 -8.63 -4.43 -3.58
C TYR A 252 -8.17 -3.03 -3.19
N HIS A 253 -8.14 -2.72 -1.91
CA HIS A 253 -7.66 -1.43 -1.41
C HIS A 253 -6.18 -1.21 -1.71
N GLU A 254 -5.34 -2.25 -1.59
CA GLU A 254 -3.92 -2.19 -1.94
C GLU A 254 -3.72 -1.81 -3.42
N ARG A 255 -4.44 -2.45 -4.35
CA ARG A 255 -4.36 -2.09 -5.77
C ARG A 255 -4.77 -0.64 -6.03
N ARG A 256 -5.79 -0.15 -5.35
CA ARG A 256 -6.21 1.27 -5.45
C ARG A 256 -5.16 2.21 -4.87
N ALA A 257 -4.55 1.86 -3.74
CA ALA A 257 -3.49 2.64 -3.12
C ALA A 257 -2.27 2.78 -4.03
N VAL A 258 -1.80 1.66 -4.59
CA VAL A 258 -0.65 1.64 -5.53
C VAL A 258 -0.97 2.39 -6.83
N GLY A 259 -2.21 2.31 -7.31
CA GLY A 259 -2.68 3.02 -8.51
C GLY A 259 -3.01 4.52 -8.30
N GLY A 260 -2.88 5.04 -7.07
CA GLY A 260 -3.21 6.45 -6.77
C GLY A 260 -4.70 6.74 -6.68
N GLY A 261 -5.57 5.73 -6.72
CA GLY A 261 -7.03 5.88 -6.75
C GLY A 261 -7.73 5.70 -5.39
N SER A 262 -6.99 5.64 -4.28
CA SER A 262 -7.60 5.55 -2.94
C SER A 262 -8.15 6.90 -2.50
N GLU A 263 -9.39 6.89 -2.00
CA GLU A 263 -10.02 8.04 -1.37
C GLU A 263 -9.66 8.20 0.12
N PHE A 264 -9.06 7.16 0.70
CA PHE A 264 -8.70 7.08 2.12
C PHE A 264 -7.24 7.49 2.37
N ALA A 265 -6.80 8.59 1.78
CA ALA A 265 -5.47 9.14 2.03
C ALA A 265 -5.51 10.23 3.11
N SER A 266 -4.35 10.58 3.65
CA SER A 266 -4.16 11.73 4.52
C SER A 266 -3.03 12.60 3.96
N GLY A 267 -3.34 13.84 3.62
CA GLY A 267 -2.41 14.76 2.96
C GLY A 267 -2.26 14.48 1.46
N VAL A 268 -1.13 14.87 0.89
CA VAL A 268 -0.86 14.71 -0.56
C VAL A 268 -0.98 13.24 -0.93
N GLY A 269 -1.94 12.92 -1.80
CA GLY A 269 -2.21 11.56 -2.24
C GLY A 269 -1.02 10.90 -2.96
N ALA A 270 -1.30 9.80 -3.65
CA ALA A 270 -0.26 9.03 -4.34
C ALA A 270 0.57 9.84 -5.38
N GLU A 271 0.10 11.00 -5.78
CA GLU A 271 0.84 11.95 -6.64
C GLU A 271 2.05 12.59 -5.96
N GLY A 272 2.09 12.60 -4.62
CA GLY A 272 3.25 13.06 -3.83
C GLY A 272 4.37 12.02 -3.73
N LYS A 273 4.32 10.97 -4.54
CA LYS A 273 5.38 9.96 -4.54
C LYS A 273 6.71 10.55 -4.95
N THR A 274 7.66 10.21 -4.15
CA THR A 274 9.09 10.44 -4.18
C THR A 274 9.83 10.05 -5.46
N ASP A 275 9.17 9.42 -6.42
CA ASP A 275 9.77 9.13 -7.73
C ASP A 275 9.67 10.35 -8.64
N MET A 276 10.47 11.37 -8.31
CA MET A 276 10.76 12.42 -9.28
C MET A 276 11.21 11.74 -10.59
N PRO A 277 10.62 12.15 -11.73
CA PRO A 277 11.05 11.61 -13.01
C PRO A 277 12.56 11.78 -13.16
N ILE A 278 13.24 10.72 -13.62
CA ILE A 278 14.68 10.78 -13.86
C ILE A 278 14.95 11.88 -14.89
N ASP A 279 15.75 12.86 -14.49
CA ASP A 279 16.26 13.90 -15.40
C ASP A 279 17.49 13.35 -16.16
N TYR A 280 17.23 12.81 -17.34
CA TYR A 280 18.29 12.27 -18.19
C TYR A 280 19.23 13.33 -18.72
N VAL A 281 18.79 14.60 -18.86
CA VAL A 281 19.66 15.68 -19.31
C VAL A 281 20.67 16.00 -18.21
N ALA A 282 20.20 16.14 -16.97
CA ALA A 282 21.10 16.33 -15.83
C ALA A 282 22.07 15.15 -15.65
N LEU A 283 21.59 13.90 -15.79
CA LEU A 283 22.45 12.70 -15.70
C LEU A 283 23.52 12.66 -16.78
N LEU A 284 23.16 12.90 -18.05
CA LEU A 284 24.12 12.96 -19.17
C LEU A 284 25.15 14.07 -18.98
N THR A 285 24.72 15.21 -18.44
CA THR A 285 25.61 16.34 -18.14
C THR A 285 26.59 15.99 -17.02
N ALA A 286 26.09 15.45 -15.91
CA ALA A 286 26.91 15.07 -14.75
C ALA A 286 27.96 14.00 -15.09
N THR A 287 27.64 13.11 -16.04
CA THR A 287 28.55 12.03 -16.49
C THR A 287 29.42 12.41 -17.68
N GLY A 288 29.29 13.65 -18.21
CA GLY A 288 30.02 14.11 -19.40
C GLY A 288 29.65 13.35 -20.67
N GLN A 289 28.45 12.77 -20.78
CA GLN A 289 28.02 11.93 -21.89
C GLN A 289 26.97 12.61 -22.79
N THR A 290 26.84 13.92 -22.74
CA THR A 290 25.90 14.69 -23.57
C THR A 290 26.12 14.46 -25.07
N ASP A 291 27.35 14.21 -25.52
CA ASP A 291 27.70 13.95 -26.93
C ASP A 291 27.78 12.45 -27.27
N SER A 292 27.56 11.56 -26.30
CA SER A 292 27.50 10.12 -26.51
C SER A 292 26.19 9.72 -27.20
N GLU A 293 26.29 9.30 -28.47
CA GLU A 293 25.14 8.84 -29.26
C GLU A 293 24.42 7.67 -28.53
N ARG A 294 25.20 6.72 -28.02
CA ARG A 294 24.68 5.57 -27.26
C ARG A 294 23.92 5.99 -25.99
N ALA A 295 24.49 6.88 -25.19
CA ALA A 295 23.86 7.33 -23.95
C ALA A 295 22.57 8.10 -24.23
N ARG A 296 22.54 8.95 -25.26
CA ARG A 296 21.35 9.67 -25.72
C ARG A 296 20.27 8.72 -26.25
N GLU A 297 20.64 7.68 -27.01
CA GLU A 297 19.69 6.66 -27.48
C GLU A 297 19.06 5.91 -26.31
N MET A 298 19.85 5.49 -25.32
CA MET A 298 19.36 4.81 -24.12
C MET A 298 18.39 5.71 -23.32
N ALA A 299 18.76 6.95 -23.09
CA ALA A 299 17.91 7.94 -22.41
C ALA A 299 16.61 8.20 -23.18
N GLY A 300 16.70 8.39 -24.52
CA GLY A 300 15.55 8.58 -25.39
C GLY A 300 14.59 7.39 -25.37
N ARG A 301 15.11 6.16 -25.38
CA ARG A 301 14.32 4.94 -25.26
C ARG A 301 13.56 4.89 -23.91
N ALA A 302 14.22 5.21 -22.80
CA ALA A 302 13.59 5.24 -21.50
C ALA A 302 12.48 6.31 -21.41
N LEU A 303 12.71 7.51 -21.98
CA LEU A 303 11.71 8.57 -22.06
C LEU A 303 10.49 8.16 -22.89
N VAL A 304 10.68 7.48 -24.03
CA VAL A 304 9.58 6.96 -24.84
C VAL A 304 8.76 5.94 -24.05
N HIS A 305 9.42 5.00 -23.35
CA HIS A 305 8.70 4.02 -22.52
C HIS A 305 7.87 4.70 -21.41
N ARG A 306 8.43 5.73 -20.77
CA ARG A 306 7.71 6.52 -19.77
C ARG A 306 6.47 7.20 -20.37
N ALA A 307 6.62 7.88 -21.50
CA ALA A 307 5.52 8.55 -22.17
C ALA A 307 4.41 7.57 -22.60
N VAL A 308 4.78 6.39 -23.12
CA VAL A 308 3.82 5.32 -23.46
C VAL A 308 3.12 4.80 -22.22
N ARG A 309 3.83 4.61 -21.10
CA ARG A 309 3.23 4.19 -19.83
C ARG A 309 2.19 5.21 -19.34
N GLU A 310 2.49 6.49 -19.36
CA GLU A 310 1.57 7.55 -18.93
C GLU A 310 0.30 7.55 -19.77
N GLN A 311 0.43 7.46 -21.09
CA GLN A 311 -0.73 7.37 -21.99
C GLN A 311 -1.54 6.10 -21.80
N LEU A 312 -0.87 4.98 -21.51
CA LEU A 312 -1.55 3.71 -21.24
C LEU A 312 -2.32 3.76 -19.91
N ILE A 313 -1.78 4.41 -18.88
CA ILE A 313 -2.49 4.66 -17.61
C ILE A 313 -3.78 5.42 -17.86
N ASP A 314 -3.72 6.53 -18.60
CA ASP A 314 -4.89 7.34 -18.97
C ASP A 314 -5.91 6.53 -19.76
N HIS A 315 -5.45 5.77 -20.76
CA HIS A 315 -6.33 4.95 -21.59
C HIS A 315 -7.06 3.88 -20.78
N VAL A 316 -6.33 3.16 -19.92
CA VAL A 316 -6.92 2.13 -19.04
C VAL A 316 -7.87 2.76 -18.02
N TYR A 317 -7.51 3.89 -17.43
CA TYR A 317 -8.35 4.59 -16.47
C TYR A 317 -9.69 5.00 -17.09
N HIS A 318 -9.66 5.67 -18.23
CA HIS A 318 -10.88 6.09 -18.94
C HIS A 318 -11.68 4.89 -19.45
N GLY A 319 -11.02 3.85 -19.98
CA GLY A 319 -11.70 2.66 -20.45
C GLY A 319 -12.41 1.86 -19.35
N VAL A 320 -11.87 1.88 -18.11
CA VAL A 320 -12.56 1.29 -16.95
C VAL A 320 -13.73 2.17 -16.50
N LEU A 321 -13.58 3.50 -16.55
CA LEU A 321 -14.65 4.44 -16.17
C LEU A 321 -15.85 4.38 -17.12
N ASP A 322 -15.62 4.31 -18.41
CA ASP A 322 -16.68 4.27 -19.43
C ASP A 322 -17.20 2.86 -19.72
N GLY A 323 -16.59 1.84 -19.10
CA GLY A 323 -17.00 0.43 -19.23
C GLY A 323 -16.51 -0.25 -20.50
N SER A 324 -15.66 0.38 -21.32
CA SER A 324 -15.04 -0.23 -22.50
C SER A 324 -13.95 -1.25 -22.14
N LEU A 325 -13.38 -1.13 -20.93
CA LEU A 325 -12.45 -2.09 -20.36
C LEU A 325 -12.97 -2.64 -19.02
N PRO A 326 -12.76 -3.95 -18.74
CA PRO A 326 -13.11 -4.50 -17.45
C PRO A 326 -12.18 -3.96 -16.34
N PRO A 327 -12.63 -3.92 -15.07
CA PRO A 327 -11.79 -3.47 -13.94
C PRO A 327 -10.45 -4.22 -13.82
N ALA A 328 -10.37 -5.45 -14.33
CA ALA A 328 -9.16 -6.27 -14.38
C ALA A 328 -8.05 -5.66 -15.28
N ALA A 329 -8.39 -4.74 -16.18
CA ALA A 329 -7.44 -4.05 -17.06
C ALA A 329 -6.39 -3.24 -16.28
N GLY A 330 -6.64 -2.86 -15.03
CA GLY A 330 -5.63 -2.30 -14.14
C GLY A 330 -4.35 -3.14 -14.00
N SER A 331 -4.44 -4.45 -14.26
CA SER A 331 -3.27 -5.34 -14.31
C SER A 331 -2.31 -5.01 -15.47
N ILE A 332 -2.77 -4.36 -16.54
CA ILE A 332 -1.94 -3.88 -17.66
C ILE A 332 -0.99 -2.80 -17.16
N ILE A 333 -1.51 -1.86 -16.37
CA ILE A 333 -0.71 -0.79 -15.74
C ILE A 333 0.39 -1.40 -14.87
N ARG A 334 0.06 -2.46 -14.11
CA ARG A 334 1.00 -3.15 -13.21
C ARG A 334 2.19 -3.74 -13.98
N VAL A 335 1.96 -4.43 -15.10
CA VAL A 335 3.01 -5.00 -15.95
C VAL A 335 3.85 -3.89 -16.57
N THR A 336 3.21 -2.90 -17.18
CA THR A 336 3.90 -1.78 -17.84
C THR A 336 4.73 -0.95 -16.86
N HIS A 337 4.24 -0.77 -15.61
CA HIS A 337 4.99 -0.10 -14.57
C HIS A 337 6.31 -0.84 -14.26
N ALA A 338 6.26 -2.16 -14.07
CA ALA A 338 7.45 -2.95 -13.78
C ALA A 338 8.45 -2.91 -14.94
N ASP A 339 7.98 -3.08 -16.19
CA ASP A 339 8.83 -3.07 -17.37
C ASP A 339 9.51 -1.70 -17.56
N THR A 340 8.76 -0.59 -17.36
CA THR A 340 9.32 0.76 -17.45
C THR A 340 10.35 1.01 -16.35
N HIS A 341 10.02 0.63 -15.11
CA HIS A 341 10.91 0.80 -13.97
C HIS A 341 12.24 0.06 -14.13
N HIS A 342 12.19 -1.19 -14.59
CA HIS A 342 13.40 -1.95 -14.90
C HIS A 342 14.25 -1.26 -15.96
N LEU A 343 13.63 -0.85 -17.08
CA LEU A 343 14.33 -0.16 -18.16
C LEU A 343 14.97 1.15 -17.69
N GLU A 344 14.25 1.95 -16.91
CA GLU A 344 14.76 3.22 -16.38
C GLU A 344 15.99 3.01 -15.51
N PHE A 345 15.95 2.09 -14.55
CA PHE A 345 17.10 1.87 -13.65
C PHE A 345 18.26 1.13 -14.30
N ASP A 346 18.01 0.25 -15.25
CA ASP A 346 19.07 -0.33 -16.09
C ASP A 346 19.75 0.79 -16.91
N THR A 347 18.98 1.72 -17.46
CA THR A 347 19.48 2.85 -18.25
C THR A 347 20.30 3.81 -17.40
N VAL A 348 19.79 4.22 -16.22
CA VAL A 348 20.52 5.19 -15.38
C VAL A 348 21.82 4.62 -14.86
N LEU A 349 21.84 3.34 -14.44
CA LEU A 349 23.08 2.72 -13.99
C LEU A 349 24.09 2.58 -15.15
N ALA A 350 23.62 2.22 -16.35
CA ALA A 350 24.50 2.13 -17.52
C ALA A 350 25.10 3.49 -17.92
N ILE A 351 24.37 4.60 -17.76
CA ILE A 351 24.87 5.96 -18.00
C ILE A 351 25.77 6.43 -16.84
N ALA A 352 25.37 6.20 -15.58
CA ALA A 352 26.16 6.58 -14.42
C ALA A 352 27.51 5.82 -14.35
N GLY A 353 27.53 4.59 -14.87
CA GLY A 353 28.75 3.78 -14.89
C GLY A 353 29.28 3.51 -13.49
N SER A 354 30.59 3.73 -13.27
CA SER A 354 31.27 3.51 -11.99
C SER A 354 30.76 4.44 -10.87
N SER A 355 30.33 5.65 -11.19
CA SER A 355 29.76 6.59 -10.20
C SER A 355 28.44 6.12 -9.60
N GLY A 356 27.70 5.26 -10.31
CA GLY A 356 26.52 4.59 -9.76
C GLY A 356 26.82 3.42 -8.81
N VAL A 357 28.11 3.04 -8.67
CA VAL A 357 28.54 1.87 -7.86
C VAL A 357 29.51 2.25 -6.75
N VAL A 358 30.29 3.31 -6.97
CA VAL A 358 31.29 3.80 -6.02
C VAL A 358 30.96 5.24 -5.67
N ASP A 359 30.91 5.54 -4.38
CA ASP A 359 30.72 6.91 -3.90
C ASP A 359 32.00 7.72 -4.18
N ILE A 360 31.89 8.67 -5.08
CA ILE A 360 32.94 9.63 -5.42
C ILE A 360 32.52 11.08 -5.12
N GLY A 361 31.43 11.25 -4.38
CA GLY A 361 30.92 12.56 -3.96
C GLY A 361 30.09 13.30 -5.01
N ASP A 362 29.61 12.62 -6.06
CA ASP A 362 28.83 13.20 -7.17
C ASP A 362 27.32 12.91 -7.11
N ASP A 363 26.82 12.35 -6.00
CA ASP A 363 25.41 12.00 -5.76
C ASP A 363 24.82 10.98 -6.78
N LEU A 364 25.65 10.29 -7.56
CA LEU A 364 25.18 9.31 -8.53
C LEU A 364 25.02 7.90 -7.95
N LEU A 365 25.58 7.62 -6.76
CA LEU A 365 25.44 6.35 -6.06
C LEU A 365 23.97 5.98 -5.81
N ARG A 366 23.09 6.97 -5.61
CA ARG A 366 21.65 6.76 -5.48
C ARG A 366 21.01 5.97 -6.61
N TYR A 367 21.56 6.04 -7.82
CA TYR A 367 21.07 5.26 -8.95
C TYR A 367 21.44 3.78 -8.85
N GLY A 368 22.61 3.46 -8.26
CA GLY A 368 23.00 2.09 -7.94
C GLY A 368 22.12 1.47 -6.87
N GLU A 369 21.81 2.21 -5.81
CA GLU A 369 20.89 1.77 -4.76
C GLU A 369 19.49 1.46 -5.32
N ARG A 370 18.95 2.35 -6.15
CA ARG A 370 17.67 2.13 -6.84
C ARG A 370 17.72 0.95 -7.82
N TYR A 371 18.84 0.76 -8.52
CA TYR A 371 19.06 -0.41 -9.37
C TYR A 371 18.98 -1.72 -8.57
N LEU A 372 19.54 -1.78 -7.36
CA LEU A 372 19.46 -2.96 -6.49
C LEU A 372 18.02 -3.31 -6.11
N SER A 373 17.17 -2.31 -5.86
CA SER A 373 15.78 -2.51 -5.45
C SER A 373 14.78 -2.62 -6.61
N ARG A 374 15.20 -2.41 -7.88
CA ARG A 374 14.27 -2.33 -9.03
C ARG A 374 13.39 -3.55 -9.23
N GLN A 375 13.87 -4.74 -8.83
CA GLN A 375 13.10 -5.99 -8.95
C GLN A 375 11.84 -5.99 -8.07
N SER A 376 11.81 -5.21 -6.99
CA SER A 376 10.64 -5.10 -6.13
C SER A 376 9.41 -4.59 -6.90
N ALA A 377 9.63 -3.77 -7.94
CA ALA A 377 8.57 -3.31 -8.85
C ALA A 377 7.84 -4.45 -9.59
N ALA A 378 8.44 -5.62 -9.74
CA ALA A 378 7.81 -6.79 -10.35
C ALA A 378 7.19 -7.76 -9.33
N LEU A 379 7.40 -7.56 -8.02
CA LEU A 379 7.03 -8.49 -6.96
C LEU A 379 5.94 -7.93 -6.04
N GLY A 380 6.17 -6.79 -5.40
CA GLY A 380 5.27 -6.18 -4.41
C GLY A 380 3.92 -5.77 -5.00
N GLY A 381 2.82 -5.93 -4.26
CA GLY A 381 1.47 -5.63 -4.76
C GLY A 381 0.94 -6.61 -5.80
N GLY A 382 1.45 -7.84 -5.82
CA GLY A 382 1.18 -8.88 -6.82
C GLY A 382 2.23 -8.91 -7.93
N THR A 383 2.74 -10.11 -8.23
CA THR A 383 3.78 -10.26 -9.25
C THR A 383 3.28 -9.94 -10.65
N THR A 384 4.21 -9.61 -11.55
CA THR A 384 3.90 -9.40 -12.97
C THR A 384 3.33 -10.66 -13.62
N GLU A 385 3.69 -11.86 -13.15
CA GLU A 385 3.14 -13.15 -13.59
C GLU A 385 1.66 -13.27 -13.23
N ILE A 386 1.31 -12.94 -11.98
CA ILE A 386 -0.11 -12.90 -11.55
C ILE A 386 -0.88 -11.85 -12.35
N ALA A 387 -0.29 -10.69 -12.60
CA ALA A 387 -0.93 -9.66 -13.42
C ALA A 387 -1.18 -10.15 -14.86
N ARG A 388 -0.20 -10.84 -15.48
CA ARG A 388 -0.36 -11.45 -16.81
C ARG A 388 -1.46 -12.52 -16.84
N ASN A 389 -1.55 -13.36 -15.80
CA ASN A 389 -2.64 -14.33 -15.68
C ASN A 389 -4.01 -13.64 -15.60
N ILE A 390 -4.12 -12.57 -14.78
CA ILE A 390 -5.37 -11.78 -14.69
C ILE A 390 -5.72 -11.16 -16.04
N ILE A 391 -4.76 -10.61 -16.78
CA ILE A 391 -4.98 -10.06 -18.12
C ILE A 391 -5.48 -11.17 -19.04
N GLY A 392 -4.80 -12.31 -19.09
CA GLY A 392 -5.18 -13.45 -19.95
C GLY A 392 -6.59 -13.93 -19.66
N GLU A 393 -6.88 -14.21 -18.39
CA GLU A 393 -8.17 -14.80 -17.99
C GLU A 393 -9.34 -13.80 -18.02
N ARG A 394 -9.14 -12.55 -17.54
CA ARG A 394 -10.24 -11.63 -17.26
C ARG A 394 -10.37 -10.47 -18.25
N VAL A 395 -9.33 -10.16 -19.01
CA VAL A 395 -9.37 -9.11 -20.05
C VAL A 395 -9.48 -9.74 -21.43
N LEU A 396 -8.66 -10.78 -21.71
CA LEU A 396 -8.61 -11.44 -23.01
C LEU A 396 -9.56 -12.65 -23.11
N GLY A 397 -10.14 -13.12 -21.98
CA GLY A 397 -11.07 -14.25 -21.95
C GLY A 397 -10.43 -15.60 -22.21
N PHE A 398 -9.12 -15.76 -21.97
CA PHE A 398 -8.45 -17.05 -22.11
C PHE A 398 -8.95 -18.05 -21.06
N PRO A 399 -8.90 -19.35 -21.34
CA PRO A 399 -9.24 -20.37 -20.38
C PRO A 399 -8.36 -20.25 -19.12
N ARG A 400 -8.99 -20.42 -17.96
CA ARG A 400 -8.25 -20.44 -16.69
C ARG A 400 -7.34 -21.66 -16.63
N GLU A 401 -6.09 -21.46 -16.16
CA GLU A 401 -5.15 -22.55 -15.99
C GLU A 401 -5.67 -23.62 -15.01
N TYR A 402 -5.27 -24.88 -15.29
CA TYR A 402 -5.52 -26.00 -14.40
C TYR A 402 -4.77 -25.79 -13.07
N ALA A 403 -5.48 -25.91 -11.96
CA ALA A 403 -4.90 -25.91 -10.62
C ALA A 403 -5.20 -27.27 -9.95
N ALA A 404 -4.15 -28.02 -9.65
CA ALA A 404 -4.26 -29.38 -9.10
C ALA A 404 -4.87 -29.42 -7.70
N ASP A 405 -4.84 -28.31 -6.99
CA ASP A 405 -5.35 -28.12 -5.62
C ASP A 405 -6.78 -27.55 -5.57
N ARG A 406 -7.41 -27.30 -6.75
CA ARG A 406 -8.74 -26.72 -6.80
C ARG A 406 -9.80 -27.68 -6.27
N GLY A 407 -10.55 -27.26 -5.24
CA GLY A 407 -11.60 -28.08 -4.61
C GLY A 407 -11.06 -29.19 -3.71
N VAL A 408 -9.74 -29.28 -3.56
CA VAL A 408 -9.12 -30.29 -2.66
C VAL A 408 -9.06 -29.70 -1.25
N PRO A 409 -9.44 -30.46 -0.19
CA PRO A 409 -9.22 -30.06 1.19
C PRO A 409 -7.75 -29.73 1.44
N PHE A 410 -7.49 -28.62 2.16
CA PHE A 410 -6.12 -28.09 2.26
C PHE A 410 -5.14 -29.04 2.94
N ASN A 411 -5.59 -29.88 3.88
CA ASN A 411 -4.79 -30.93 4.50
C ASN A 411 -4.34 -32.05 3.52
N GLN A 412 -5.00 -32.16 2.35
CA GLN A 412 -4.68 -33.14 1.30
C GLN A 412 -3.85 -32.55 0.16
N VAL A 413 -3.68 -31.23 0.12
CA VAL A 413 -2.85 -30.56 -0.88
C VAL A 413 -1.39 -30.95 -0.68
N LYS A 414 -0.78 -31.52 -1.74
CA LYS A 414 0.66 -31.85 -1.73
C LYS A 414 1.47 -30.57 -1.64
N ARG A 415 2.25 -30.45 -0.59
CA ARG A 415 3.20 -29.35 -0.38
C ARG A 415 4.59 -29.92 -0.39
N ASN A 416 5.55 -29.18 -0.94
CA ASN A 416 6.96 -29.52 -0.78
C ASN A 416 7.27 -29.47 0.71
N LYS A 417 7.57 -30.63 1.28
CA LYS A 417 8.18 -30.67 2.63
C LYS A 417 9.62 -30.24 2.42
N GLY A 418 9.92 -28.97 2.77
CA GLY A 418 11.29 -28.49 2.88
C GLY A 418 12.02 -29.19 4.00
#